data_a8e6f9ec1b23c616f8528248b83855cc
#
_entry.id   a8e6f9ec1b23c616f8528248b83855cc
#
_cell.length_a   1.000
_cell.length_b   1.000
_cell.length_c   1.000
_cell.angle_alpha   90.00
_cell.angle_beta   90.00
_cell.angle_gamma   90.00
#
_symmetry.space_group_name_H-M   'P 1'
#
loop_
_entity.id
_entity.type
_entity.pdbx_description
1 polymer ?
#
loop_
_entity_poly.entity_id
_entity_poly.type
_entity_poly.pdbx_seq_one_letter_code
_entity_poly.pdbx_strand_id
1 'polypeptide(L)'
;MPSSTSNFDFCRVIPAHPWRGIAVLVALIAIAATIAWEVYVRSIGYAPTLNDTEDLWAETRRRVTPGSLVIVGDSRPHFDLDLDELERGLGSRPVQLSQGGSCAFPVFKDVIDDESFHGTIICSIVPLMWFAPGGPLVENAERAVKRQQTQTWAQWASHLLAVPLEERIAFLKMDELDTRGLLKQIPFRNRSNAQVGPALPPFFASIDRERRARMIEECAQPGPLQERVKNGWLPLFTPPPPPSFVPPEAFRARVGQAIEQRFHDTAALVEKLRKRGGKVVFVRFPVTGALKEHEDRLTPRQGPWDRVLRDSGAPGIHFEDHQELASFDCPEWSHLSAPDSVEFTRRLVPHLRTALQMNTTAAN
;
A
#
# COMPACT_ATOMS: atom_id res chain seq x y z
N MET A 1 43.77 -49.71 28.61
CA MET A 1 44.17 -49.63 27.19
C MET A 1 43.66 -48.31 26.67
N PRO A 2 44.52 -47.37 26.32
CA PRO A 2 44.04 -46.11 25.72
C PRO A 2 43.70 -46.34 24.25
N SER A 3 42.49 -45.95 23.86
CA SER A 3 42.03 -45.98 22.48
C SER A 3 42.78 -44.92 21.66
N SER A 4 43.43 -45.39 20.59
CA SER A 4 44.07 -44.57 19.59
C SER A 4 43.01 -43.72 18.89
N THR A 5 43.00 -42.41 19.16
CA THR A 5 42.35 -41.43 18.29
C THR A 5 43.25 -41.29 17.06
N SER A 6 42.77 -41.78 15.91
CA SER A 6 43.43 -41.56 14.63
C SER A 6 43.44 -40.06 14.30
N ASN A 7 44.58 -39.44 14.44
CA ASN A 7 44.85 -38.10 13.88
C ASN A 7 44.87 -38.25 12.34
N PHE A 8 43.74 -37.93 11.70
CA PHE A 8 43.72 -37.66 10.26
C PHE A 8 44.27 -36.25 10.05
N ASP A 9 45.60 -36.10 10.06
CA ASP A 9 46.30 -34.95 9.51
C ASP A 9 46.11 -34.96 8.00
N PHE A 10 44.97 -34.45 7.54
CA PHE A 10 44.80 -34.07 6.13
C PHE A 10 45.62 -32.80 5.92
N CYS A 11 46.93 -32.92 5.70
CA CYS A 11 47.73 -31.91 5.02
C CYS A 11 47.18 -31.77 3.59
N ARG A 12 46.09 -31.03 3.45
CA ARG A 12 45.57 -30.64 2.15
C ARG A 12 46.57 -29.68 1.53
N VAL A 13 47.44 -30.18 0.68
CA VAL A 13 48.24 -29.31 -0.21
C VAL A 13 47.26 -28.54 -1.06
N ILE A 14 47.01 -27.28 -0.69
CA ILE A 14 46.22 -26.37 -1.50
C ILE A 14 47.06 -26.08 -2.76
N PRO A 15 46.64 -26.52 -3.96
CA PRO A 15 47.40 -26.27 -5.18
C PRO A 15 47.63 -24.76 -5.33
N ALA A 16 48.79 -24.39 -5.82
CA ALA A 16 49.10 -22.99 -6.13
C ALA A 16 48.30 -22.56 -7.39
N HIS A 17 47.00 -22.32 -7.21
CA HIS A 17 46.17 -21.80 -8.26
C HIS A 17 46.33 -20.28 -8.40
N PRO A 18 46.14 -19.71 -9.60
CA PRO A 18 46.18 -18.27 -9.81
C PRO A 18 44.89 -17.62 -9.24
N TRP A 19 44.72 -17.68 -7.91
CA TRP A 19 43.48 -17.23 -7.21
C TRP A 19 43.06 -15.81 -7.58
N ARG A 20 44.00 -14.90 -7.85
CA ARG A 20 43.71 -13.55 -8.29
C ARG A 20 43.02 -13.54 -9.66
N GLY A 21 43.53 -14.32 -10.62
CA GLY A 21 42.92 -14.45 -11.95
C GLY A 21 41.55 -15.10 -11.89
N ILE A 22 41.40 -16.17 -11.08
CA ILE A 22 40.11 -16.82 -10.85
C ILE A 22 39.12 -15.84 -10.22
N ALA A 23 39.49 -15.09 -9.19
CA ALA A 23 38.62 -14.10 -8.56
C ALA A 23 38.18 -12.99 -9.54
N VAL A 24 39.10 -12.49 -10.38
CA VAL A 24 38.77 -11.51 -11.42
C VAL A 24 37.79 -12.10 -12.43
N LEU A 25 38.06 -13.32 -12.90
CA LEU A 25 37.15 -13.99 -13.86
C LEU A 25 35.76 -14.22 -13.28
N VAL A 26 35.65 -14.68 -12.04
CA VAL A 26 34.39 -14.86 -11.32
C VAL A 26 33.65 -13.51 -11.19
N ALA A 27 34.38 -12.44 -10.83
CA ALA A 27 33.78 -11.11 -10.72
C ALA A 27 33.25 -10.62 -12.07
N LEU A 28 34.00 -10.81 -13.15
CA LEU A 28 33.56 -10.43 -14.51
C LEU A 28 32.32 -11.22 -14.96
N ILE A 29 32.30 -12.51 -14.70
CA ILE A 29 31.12 -13.38 -15.01
C ILE A 29 29.90 -12.92 -14.20
N ALA A 30 30.06 -12.63 -12.89
CA ALA A 30 28.99 -12.15 -12.04
C ALA A 30 28.44 -10.81 -12.54
N ILE A 31 29.32 -9.88 -12.88
CA ILE A 31 28.91 -8.56 -13.44
C ILE A 31 28.16 -8.75 -14.77
N ALA A 32 28.71 -9.56 -15.70
CA ALA A 32 28.05 -9.81 -16.98
C ALA A 32 26.69 -10.48 -16.82
N ALA A 33 26.56 -11.46 -15.91
CA ALA A 33 25.30 -12.12 -15.60
C ALA A 33 24.29 -11.15 -15.00
N THR A 34 24.71 -10.26 -14.10
CA THR A 34 23.86 -9.22 -13.48
C THR A 34 23.36 -8.23 -14.53
N ILE A 35 24.25 -7.77 -15.43
CA ILE A 35 23.85 -6.87 -16.53
C ILE A 35 22.86 -7.57 -17.49
N ALA A 36 23.14 -8.81 -17.86
CA ALA A 36 22.25 -9.59 -18.74
C ALA A 36 20.87 -9.77 -18.10
N TRP A 37 20.83 -10.06 -16.78
CA TRP A 37 19.59 -10.17 -16.03
C TRP A 37 18.81 -8.85 -15.98
N GLU A 38 19.46 -7.74 -15.70
CA GLU A 38 18.84 -6.40 -15.71
C GLU A 38 18.27 -6.05 -17.09
N VAL A 39 19.03 -6.30 -18.16
CA VAL A 39 18.56 -6.08 -19.55
C VAL A 39 17.33 -6.96 -19.84
N TYR A 40 17.37 -8.23 -19.46
CA TYR A 40 16.24 -9.12 -19.64
C TYR A 40 15.00 -8.64 -18.87
N VAL A 41 15.15 -8.26 -17.59
CA VAL A 41 14.04 -7.78 -16.76
C VAL A 41 13.42 -6.52 -17.34
N ARG A 42 14.22 -5.58 -17.84
CA ARG A 42 13.72 -4.40 -18.54
C ARG A 42 13.00 -4.75 -19.84
N SER A 43 13.49 -5.76 -20.57
CA SER A 43 12.88 -6.18 -21.85
C SER A 43 11.49 -6.81 -21.69
N ILE A 44 11.16 -7.30 -20.49
CA ILE A 44 9.84 -7.83 -20.16
C ILE A 44 8.93 -6.82 -19.43
N GLY A 45 9.30 -5.52 -19.47
CA GLY A 45 8.45 -4.41 -19.03
C GLY A 45 8.68 -3.89 -17.61
N TYR A 46 9.66 -4.41 -16.86
CA TYR A 46 9.98 -3.86 -15.55
C TYR A 46 10.82 -2.60 -15.65
N ALA A 47 10.59 -1.66 -14.74
CA ALA A 47 11.39 -0.46 -14.56
C ALA A 47 11.83 -0.33 -13.10
N PRO A 48 12.91 0.40 -12.81
CA PRO A 48 13.30 0.70 -11.44
C PRO A 48 12.18 1.38 -10.68
N THR A 49 11.92 0.89 -9.48
CA THR A 49 10.90 1.42 -8.57
C THR A 49 11.22 1.03 -7.15
N LEU A 50 10.83 1.82 -6.18
CA LEU A 50 10.96 1.43 -4.78
C LEU A 50 9.95 0.34 -4.43
N ASN A 51 10.36 -0.55 -3.54
CA ASN A 51 9.44 -1.47 -2.88
C ASN A 51 8.74 -0.74 -1.72
N ASP A 52 7.41 -0.79 -1.66
CA ASP A 52 6.62 -0.19 -0.58
C ASP A 52 6.74 -1.03 0.70
N THR A 53 7.95 -1.05 1.25
CA THR A 53 8.29 -1.81 2.44
C THR A 53 7.82 -1.10 3.72
N GLU A 54 7.72 -1.87 4.80
CA GLU A 54 7.46 -1.32 6.14
C GLU A 54 8.56 -0.33 6.57
N ASP A 55 9.80 -0.45 6.04
CA ASP A 55 10.90 0.46 6.33
C ASP A 55 10.74 1.81 5.60
N LEU A 56 10.29 1.81 4.35
CA LEU A 56 9.96 3.02 3.59
C LEU A 56 8.75 3.74 4.24
N TRP A 57 7.75 2.97 4.68
CA TRP A 57 6.62 3.51 5.43
C TRP A 57 7.07 4.15 6.75
N ALA A 58 7.92 3.46 7.51
CA ALA A 58 8.43 3.95 8.78
C ALA A 58 9.28 5.22 8.62
N GLU A 59 10.10 5.30 7.57
CA GLU A 59 10.83 6.52 7.22
C GLU A 59 9.85 7.68 6.94
N THR A 60 8.82 7.42 6.15
CA THR A 60 7.81 8.43 5.80
C THR A 60 7.01 8.87 7.03
N ARG A 61 6.62 7.94 7.92
CA ARG A 61 5.91 8.26 9.16
C ARG A 61 6.72 9.19 10.08
N ARG A 62 8.04 9.07 10.11
CA ARG A 62 8.92 9.95 10.89
C ARG A 62 9.00 11.38 10.36
N ARG A 63 8.54 11.63 9.13
CA ARG A 63 8.43 12.98 8.55
C ARG A 63 7.18 13.71 9.05
N VAL A 64 6.25 13.01 9.70
CA VAL A 64 5.06 13.64 10.28
C VAL A 64 5.46 14.51 11.48
N THR A 65 5.11 15.76 11.41
CA THR A 65 5.27 16.76 12.46
C THR A 65 3.91 17.11 13.08
N PRO A 66 3.86 17.80 14.21
CA PRO A 66 2.59 18.12 14.89
C PRO A 66 1.51 18.77 14.01
N GLY A 67 1.90 19.65 13.09
CA GLY A 67 0.98 20.38 12.19
C GLY A 67 0.88 19.82 10.77
N SER A 68 1.45 18.65 10.48
CA SER A 68 1.47 18.10 9.13
C SER A 68 0.10 17.88 8.52
N LEU A 69 0.03 18.01 7.20
CA LEU A 69 -1.02 17.43 6.38
C LEU A 69 -0.66 15.97 6.09
N VAL A 70 -1.50 15.03 6.48
CA VAL A 70 -1.24 13.59 6.36
C VAL A 70 -2.32 12.93 5.52
N ILE A 71 -1.92 12.06 4.60
CA ILE A 71 -2.83 11.21 3.84
C ILE A 71 -2.82 9.82 4.48
N VAL A 72 -4.00 9.33 4.86
CA VAL A 72 -4.19 8.00 5.43
C VAL A 72 -5.20 7.25 4.56
N GLY A 73 -4.90 6.02 4.20
CA GLY A 73 -5.80 5.26 3.35
C GLY A 73 -5.26 3.88 2.98
N ASP A 74 -5.99 3.27 2.10
CA ASP A 74 -5.63 2.07 1.35
C ASP A 74 -4.83 2.43 0.07
N SER A 75 -4.93 1.60 -0.97
CA SER A 75 -4.26 1.88 -2.24
C SER A 75 -4.84 3.07 -3.02
N ARG A 76 -6.12 3.43 -2.85
CA ARG A 76 -6.73 4.48 -3.66
C ARG A 76 -6.07 5.85 -3.46
N PRO A 77 -5.99 6.43 -2.25
CA PRO A 77 -5.28 7.70 -2.09
C PRO A 77 -3.78 7.58 -2.35
N HIS A 78 -3.23 6.38 -2.32
CA HIS A 78 -1.85 6.11 -2.68
C HIS A 78 -1.58 6.31 -4.17
N PHE A 79 -2.54 5.92 -5.02
CA PHE A 79 -2.51 6.06 -6.48
C PHE A 79 -3.15 7.35 -6.98
N ASP A 80 -4.29 7.73 -6.40
CA ASP A 80 -5.22 8.70 -6.95
C ASP A 80 -4.93 10.14 -6.52
N LEU A 81 -3.99 10.35 -5.58
CA LEU A 81 -3.60 11.68 -5.14
C LEU A 81 -2.21 12.07 -5.63
N ASP A 82 -2.14 13.20 -6.31
CA ASP A 82 -0.87 13.84 -6.65
C ASP A 82 -0.45 14.82 -5.55
N LEU A 83 0.73 14.57 -4.95
CA LEU A 83 1.21 15.35 -3.82
C LEU A 83 1.59 16.79 -4.21
N ASP A 84 2.00 17.01 -5.46
CA ASP A 84 2.37 18.34 -5.96
C ASP A 84 1.12 19.20 -6.15
N GLU A 85 0.01 18.62 -6.65
CA GLU A 85 -1.27 19.31 -6.76
C GLU A 85 -1.86 19.62 -5.39
N LEU A 86 -1.76 18.69 -4.43
CA LEU A 86 -2.22 18.94 -3.06
C LEU A 86 -1.39 20.06 -2.41
N GLU A 87 -0.08 20.05 -2.55
CA GLU A 87 0.78 21.12 -2.01
C GLU A 87 0.42 22.46 -2.62
N ARG A 88 0.29 22.56 -3.95
CA ARG A 88 -0.13 23.78 -4.63
C ARG A 88 -1.50 24.27 -4.17
N GLY A 89 -2.43 23.35 -3.98
CA GLY A 89 -3.81 23.67 -3.63
C GLY A 89 -4.06 23.94 -2.15
N LEU A 90 -3.36 23.27 -1.26
CA LEU A 90 -3.57 23.36 0.19
C LEU A 90 -2.46 24.14 0.92
N GLY A 91 -1.37 24.50 0.22
CA GLY A 91 -0.27 25.28 0.78
C GLY A 91 0.65 24.50 1.73
N SER A 92 0.53 23.17 1.75
CA SER A 92 1.36 22.30 2.59
C SER A 92 1.62 20.98 1.87
N ARG A 93 2.88 20.52 1.87
CA ARG A 93 3.26 19.20 1.32
C ARG A 93 2.66 18.09 2.18
N PRO A 94 1.84 17.21 1.65
CA PRO A 94 1.28 16.14 2.44
C PRO A 94 2.30 15.01 2.67
N VAL A 95 2.16 14.32 3.80
CA VAL A 95 2.89 13.09 4.11
C VAL A 95 2.01 11.89 3.74
N GLN A 96 2.48 11.05 2.81
CA GLN A 96 1.72 9.90 2.29
C GLN A 96 1.90 8.67 3.19
N LEU A 97 0.90 8.37 4.01
CA LEU A 97 0.88 7.17 4.86
C LEU A 97 -0.10 6.08 4.41
N SER A 98 -0.77 6.28 3.28
CA SER A 98 -1.62 5.23 2.70
C SER A 98 -0.81 3.98 2.36
N GLN A 99 -1.46 2.82 2.40
CA GLN A 99 -0.80 1.55 2.19
C GLN A 99 -1.68 0.61 1.37
N GLY A 100 -1.17 0.17 0.23
CA GLY A 100 -1.89 -0.77 -0.65
C GLY A 100 -2.26 -2.08 0.05
N GLY A 101 -3.46 -2.59 -0.22
CA GLY A 101 -3.94 -3.86 0.36
C GLY A 101 -4.04 -3.86 1.88
N SER A 102 -4.29 -2.71 2.51
CA SER A 102 -4.34 -2.56 3.96
C SER A 102 -5.61 -1.84 4.43
N CYS A 103 -6.04 -2.19 5.63
CA CYS A 103 -7.02 -1.43 6.39
C CYS A 103 -6.37 -0.11 6.88
N ALA A 104 -6.94 1.03 6.53
CA ALA A 104 -6.37 2.32 6.91
C ALA A 104 -6.51 2.66 8.41
N PHE A 105 -7.42 2.00 9.12
CA PHE A 105 -7.74 2.33 10.51
C PHE A 105 -6.56 2.23 11.50
N PRO A 106 -5.68 1.20 11.47
CA PRO A 106 -4.52 1.16 12.36
C PRO A 106 -3.58 2.36 12.18
N VAL A 107 -3.38 2.80 10.94
CA VAL A 107 -2.57 3.99 10.62
C VAL A 107 -3.28 5.27 11.10
N PHE A 108 -4.59 5.39 10.85
CA PHE A 108 -5.41 6.50 11.33
C PHE A 108 -5.32 6.64 12.85
N LYS A 109 -5.42 5.50 13.55
CA LYS A 109 -5.29 5.45 15.01
C LYS A 109 -3.88 5.84 15.47
N ASP A 110 -2.82 5.32 14.85
CA ASP A 110 -1.43 5.62 15.19
C ASP A 110 -1.11 7.13 15.09
N VAL A 111 -1.56 7.77 14.01
CA VAL A 111 -1.36 9.21 13.83
C VAL A 111 -2.10 10.03 14.88
N ILE A 112 -3.32 9.63 15.24
CA ILE A 112 -4.13 10.36 16.23
C ILE A 112 -3.69 10.06 17.66
N ASP A 113 -3.16 8.88 17.93
CA ASP A 113 -2.63 8.53 19.24
C ASP A 113 -1.32 9.24 19.59
N ASP A 114 -0.62 9.77 18.60
CA ASP A 114 0.45 10.73 18.83
C ASP A 114 -0.14 12.03 19.39
N GLU A 115 0.03 12.23 20.71
CA GLU A 115 -0.55 13.37 21.42
C GLU A 115 -0.05 14.72 20.95
N SER A 116 1.11 14.77 20.34
CA SER A 116 1.66 16.01 19.75
C SER A 116 0.96 16.41 18.45
N PHE A 117 0.33 15.45 17.75
CA PHE A 117 -0.28 15.69 16.44
C PHE A 117 -1.60 16.46 16.55
N HIS A 118 -1.66 17.61 15.91
CA HIS A 118 -2.85 18.47 15.77
C HIS A 118 -3.03 18.99 14.35
N GLY A 119 -2.43 18.28 13.37
CA GLY A 119 -2.48 18.61 11.95
C GLY A 119 -3.79 18.20 11.28
N THR A 120 -3.73 18.03 9.98
CA THR A 120 -4.88 17.67 9.14
C THR A 120 -4.70 16.27 8.56
N ILE A 121 -5.75 15.46 8.60
CA ILE A 121 -5.79 14.13 8.00
C ILE A 121 -6.79 14.12 6.84
N ILE A 122 -6.31 13.77 5.63
CA ILE A 122 -7.14 13.34 4.51
C ILE A 122 -7.21 11.82 4.59
N CYS A 123 -8.38 11.27 4.91
CA CYS A 123 -8.54 9.84 5.16
C CYS A 123 -9.46 9.18 4.14
N SER A 124 -8.92 8.21 3.40
CA SER A 124 -9.73 7.34 2.54
C SER A 124 -10.53 6.34 3.36
N ILE A 125 -11.79 6.15 2.98
CA ILE A 125 -12.60 5.05 3.48
C ILE A 125 -13.08 4.18 2.32
N VAL A 126 -12.54 2.97 2.24
CA VAL A 126 -13.13 1.85 1.51
C VAL A 126 -13.82 0.96 2.54
N PRO A 127 -15.17 0.96 2.60
CA PRO A 127 -15.88 0.35 3.72
C PRO A 127 -15.52 -1.11 3.99
N LEU A 128 -15.38 -1.93 2.94
CA LEU A 128 -14.98 -3.34 3.07
C LEU A 128 -13.63 -3.52 3.77
N MET A 129 -12.70 -2.59 3.57
CA MET A 129 -11.37 -2.62 4.19
C MET A 129 -11.35 -1.92 5.54
N TRP A 130 -12.02 -0.77 5.66
CA TRP A 130 -12.08 0.02 6.90
C TRP A 130 -12.70 -0.77 8.05
N PHE A 131 -13.77 -1.52 7.76
CA PHE A 131 -14.49 -2.34 8.73
C PHE A 131 -14.01 -3.79 8.81
N ALA A 132 -12.87 -4.13 8.19
CA ALA A 132 -12.29 -5.46 8.34
C ALA A 132 -12.05 -5.78 9.83
N PRO A 133 -12.59 -6.92 10.32
CA PRO A 133 -12.49 -7.26 11.75
C PRO A 133 -11.11 -7.78 12.16
N GLY A 134 -10.23 -8.07 11.20
CA GLY A 134 -8.89 -8.63 11.39
C GLY A 134 -8.36 -9.25 10.10
N GLY A 135 -7.30 -10.04 10.21
CA GLY A 135 -6.66 -10.75 9.10
C GLY A 135 -5.65 -9.89 8.31
N PRO A 136 -5.21 -10.36 7.12
CA PRO A 136 -4.07 -9.78 6.41
C PRO A 136 -4.16 -8.28 6.16
N LEU A 137 -5.35 -7.74 5.89
CA LEU A 137 -5.55 -6.31 5.66
C LEU A 137 -5.20 -5.45 6.87
N VAL A 138 -5.61 -5.90 8.06
CA VAL A 138 -5.32 -5.21 9.34
C VAL A 138 -3.87 -5.44 9.74
N GLU A 139 -3.41 -6.69 9.66
CA GLU A 139 -2.05 -7.08 10.01
C GLU A 139 -0.97 -6.36 9.18
N ASN A 140 -1.25 -6.08 7.89
CA ASN A 140 -0.33 -5.32 7.03
C ASN A 140 -0.09 -3.91 7.60
N ALA A 141 -1.17 -3.21 7.95
CA ALA A 141 -1.09 -1.87 8.52
C ALA A 141 -0.41 -1.88 9.91
N GLU A 142 -0.78 -2.86 10.75
CA GLU A 142 -0.17 -3.02 12.09
C GLU A 142 1.33 -3.32 12.01
N ARG A 143 1.78 -4.11 11.02
CA ARG A 143 3.21 -4.36 10.83
C ARG A 143 3.98 -3.09 10.45
N ALA A 144 3.41 -2.23 9.60
CA ALA A 144 4.03 -0.94 9.25
C ALA A 144 4.14 -0.02 10.49
N VAL A 145 3.06 0.12 11.25
CA VAL A 145 3.07 0.88 12.51
C VAL A 145 4.10 0.30 13.49
N LYS A 146 4.10 -1.01 13.70
CA LYS A 146 5.07 -1.68 14.56
C LYS A 146 6.51 -1.49 14.08
N ARG A 147 6.77 -1.53 12.76
CA ARG A 147 8.10 -1.30 12.19
C ARG A 147 8.64 0.08 12.56
N GLN A 148 7.83 1.10 12.48
CA GLN A 148 8.24 2.46 12.85
C GLN A 148 8.69 2.54 14.31
N GLN A 149 8.02 1.81 15.21
CA GLN A 149 8.31 1.80 16.65
C GLN A 149 9.51 0.90 17.02
N THR A 150 9.75 -0.17 16.25
CA THR A 150 10.71 -1.22 16.62
C THR A 150 11.82 -1.45 15.61
N GLN A 151 12.00 -0.56 14.62
CA GLN A 151 13.03 -0.68 13.60
C GLN A 151 14.42 -0.73 14.20
N THR A 152 15.16 -1.79 13.92
CA THR A 152 16.55 -1.94 14.36
C THR A 152 17.52 -1.16 13.47
N TRP A 153 18.71 -0.87 13.98
CA TRP A 153 19.78 -0.24 13.20
C TRP A 153 20.15 -1.02 11.93
N ALA A 154 20.12 -2.34 12.00
CA ALA A 154 20.40 -3.19 10.84
C ALA A 154 19.32 -3.04 9.74
N GLN A 155 18.05 -3.00 10.13
CA GLN A 155 16.95 -2.77 9.21
C GLN A 155 17.01 -1.38 8.59
N TRP A 156 17.28 -0.36 9.40
CA TRP A 156 17.44 1.01 8.93
C TRP A 156 18.62 1.15 7.95
N ALA A 157 19.79 0.60 8.28
CA ALA A 157 20.97 0.63 7.40
C ALA A 157 20.71 -0.14 6.08
N SER A 158 20.05 -1.30 6.15
CA SER A 158 19.65 -2.07 4.98
C SER A 158 18.73 -1.25 4.06
N HIS A 159 17.74 -0.55 4.63
CA HIS A 159 16.84 0.32 3.88
C HIS A 159 17.59 1.47 3.20
N LEU A 160 18.49 2.16 3.91
CA LEU A 160 19.30 3.24 3.32
C LEU A 160 20.15 2.80 2.14
N LEU A 161 20.63 1.54 2.17
CA LEU A 161 21.41 0.97 1.06
C LEU A 161 20.50 0.47 -0.08
N ALA A 162 19.31 -0.04 0.25
CA ALA A 162 18.37 -0.57 -0.74
C ALA A 162 17.78 0.54 -1.64
N VAL A 163 17.33 1.65 -1.06
CA VAL A 163 16.66 2.73 -1.79
C VAL A 163 17.43 3.22 -3.03
N PRO A 164 18.72 3.61 -2.98
CA PRO A 164 19.44 4.06 -4.16
C PRO A 164 19.69 2.97 -5.20
N LEU A 165 19.65 1.70 -4.80
CA LEU A 165 19.78 0.56 -5.72
C LEU A 165 18.43 0.30 -6.41
N GLU A 166 17.34 0.26 -5.67
CA GLU A 166 15.99 0.06 -6.19
C GLU A 166 15.59 1.16 -7.21
N GLU A 167 16.03 2.40 -6.99
CA GLU A 167 15.81 3.51 -7.93
C GLU A 167 16.54 3.35 -9.28
N ARG A 168 17.48 2.42 -9.39
CA ARG A 168 18.32 2.25 -10.57
C ARG A 168 18.24 0.87 -11.21
N ILE A 169 17.84 -0.13 -10.44
CA ILE A 169 17.94 -1.55 -10.81
C ILE A 169 16.54 -2.17 -10.79
N ALA A 170 16.04 -2.51 -11.96
CA ALA A 170 14.68 -3.02 -12.13
C ALA A 170 14.47 -4.42 -11.52
N PHE A 171 15.48 -5.30 -11.55
CA PHE A 171 15.34 -6.64 -11.01
C PHE A 171 15.27 -6.72 -9.48
N LEU A 172 15.45 -5.59 -8.77
CA LEU A 172 15.28 -5.53 -7.32
C LEU A 172 13.82 -5.38 -6.88
N LYS A 173 12.87 -5.44 -7.80
CA LYS A 173 11.45 -5.50 -7.48
C LYS A 173 11.15 -6.82 -6.76
N MET A 174 11.10 -6.78 -5.42
CA MET A 174 11.14 -7.95 -4.54
C MET A 174 9.94 -8.88 -4.68
N ASP A 175 8.75 -8.32 -4.86
CA ASP A 175 7.51 -9.11 -4.79
C ASP A 175 7.33 -10.08 -5.96
N GLU A 176 8.17 -10.02 -6.97
CA GLU A 176 7.93 -10.64 -8.26
C GLU A 176 9.10 -11.39 -8.83
N LEU A 177 10.31 -10.91 -8.58
CA LEU A 177 11.54 -11.45 -9.16
C LEU A 177 12.39 -12.20 -8.15
N ASP A 178 12.00 -12.22 -6.89
CA ASP A 178 12.60 -13.12 -5.90
C ASP A 178 12.18 -14.58 -6.17
N THR A 179 12.88 -15.52 -5.56
CA THR A 179 12.60 -16.95 -5.73
C THR A 179 11.15 -17.30 -5.36
N ARG A 180 10.58 -16.62 -4.38
CA ARG A 180 9.21 -16.86 -3.93
C ARG A 180 8.19 -16.29 -4.93
N GLY A 181 8.46 -15.11 -5.48
CA GLY A 181 7.65 -14.50 -6.54
C GLY A 181 7.65 -15.36 -7.79
N LEU A 182 8.83 -15.80 -8.22
CA LEU A 182 8.97 -16.71 -9.38
C LEU A 182 8.26 -18.05 -9.17
N LEU A 183 8.34 -18.65 -7.97
CA LEU A 183 7.62 -19.88 -7.65
C LEU A 183 6.10 -19.70 -7.67
N LYS A 184 5.57 -18.52 -7.28
CA LYS A 184 4.14 -18.23 -7.37
C LYS A 184 3.62 -18.15 -8.81
N GLN A 185 4.48 -17.86 -9.77
CA GLN A 185 4.12 -17.79 -11.19
C GLN A 185 4.00 -19.19 -11.84
N ILE A 186 4.49 -20.25 -11.18
CA ILE A 186 4.35 -21.62 -11.67
C ILE A 186 2.90 -22.07 -11.45
N PRO A 187 2.17 -22.44 -12.53
CA PRO A 187 0.78 -22.88 -12.40
C PRO A 187 0.72 -24.25 -11.73
N PHE A 188 0.47 -24.28 -10.43
CA PHE A 188 0.11 -25.51 -9.73
C PHE A 188 -1.39 -25.76 -9.86
N ARG A 189 -1.79 -27.01 -10.06
CA ARG A 189 -3.20 -27.40 -9.95
C ARG A 189 -3.69 -27.10 -8.53
N ASN A 190 -4.70 -26.27 -8.43
CA ASN A 190 -5.36 -26.02 -7.15
C ASN A 190 -5.91 -27.35 -6.61
N ARG A 191 -5.63 -27.60 -5.33
CA ARG A 191 -6.32 -28.69 -4.62
C ARG A 191 -7.80 -28.33 -4.50
N SER A 192 -8.67 -29.31 -4.62
CA SER A 192 -10.08 -29.13 -4.24
C SER A 192 -10.13 -28.55 -2.83
N ASN A 193 -10.76 -27.40 -2.65
CA ASN A 193 -10.84 -26.60 -1.42
C ASN A 193 -9.61 -25.70 -1.10
N ALA A 194 -8.65 -25.53 -1.99
CA ALA A 194 -7.63 -24.52 -1.82
C ALA A 194 -8.26 -23.13 -2.03
N GLN A 195 -8.19 -22.28 -1.01
CA GLN A 195 -8.57 -20.88 -1.14
C GLN A 195 -7.42 -20.13 -1.81
N VAL A 196 -7.69 -19.61 -3.01
CA VAL A 196 -6.74 -18.74 -3.71
C VAL A 196 -7.11 -17.31 -3.33
N GLY A 197 -6.23 -16.62 -2.61
CA GLY A 197 -6.38 -15.20 -2.34
C GLY A 197 -6.22 -14.36 -3.61
N PRO A 198 -6.62 -13.09 -3.58
CA PRO A 198 -6.36 -12.16 -4.67
C PRO A 198 -4.85 -12.10 -4.93
N ALA A 199 -4.48 -12.32 -6.17
CA ALA A 199 -3.12 -12.22 -6.64
C ALA A 199 -3.10 -11.12 -7.71
N LEU A 200 -2.72 -9.92 -7.30
CA LEU A 200 -2.47 -8.86 -8.26
C LEU A 200 -1.26 -9.23 -9.11
N PRO A 201 -1.28 -8.88 -10.39
CA PRO A 201 -0.12 -9.08 -11.22
C PRO A 201 1.02 -8.24 -10.69
N PRO A 202 2.17 -8.76 -10.93
CA PRO A 202 3.41 -8.08 -10.76
C PRO A 202 3.37 -6.74 -11.46
N PHE A 203 4.22 -5.86 -11.05
CA PHE A 203 4.57 -4.58 -11.63
C PHE A 203 3.49 -3.93 -12.54
N PHE A 204 2.47 -3.33 -11.94
CA PHE A 204 1.50 -2.49 -12.63
C PHE A 204 1.58 -1.02 -12.18
N ALA A 205 2.48 -0.73 -11.24
CA ALA A 205 2.70 0.61 -10.69
C ALA A 205 4.17 0.82 -10.29
N SER A 206 4.60 2.07 -10.30
CA SER A 206 5.87 2.54 -9.74
C SER A 206 5.64 3.31 -8.46
N ILE A 207 6.63 3.29 -7.55
CA ILE A 207 6.60 3.98 -6.26
C ILE A 207 7.88 4.80 -6.12
N ASP A 208 7.75 6.03 -5.64
CA ASP A 208 8.88 6.93 -5.37
C ASP A 208 9.19 7.06 -3.86
N ARG A 209 10.18 7.90 -3.52
CA ARG A 209 10.60 8.15 -2.12
C ARG A 209 9.55 8.81 -1.24
N GLU A 210 8.55 9.44 -1.84
CA GLU A 210 7.43 10.03 -1.12
C GLU A 210 6.26 9.06 -1.02
N ARG A 211 6.48 7.82 -1.47
CA ARG A 211 5.49 6.75 -1.53
C ARG A 211 4.27 7.11 -2.40
N ARG A 212 4.49 7.86 -3.49
CA ARG A 212 3.45 8.02 -4.52
C ARG A 212 3.44 6.78 -5.38
N ALA A 213 2.33 6.09 -5.44
CA ALA A 213 2.13 5.01 -6.39
C ALA A 213 1.56 5.60 -7.70
N ARG A 214 2.11 5.19 -8.82
CA ARG A 214 1.65 5.63 -10.15
C ARG A 214 1.46 4.41 -11.04
N MET A 215 0.25 4.25 -11.54
CA MET A 215 -0.03 3.21 -12.53
C MET A 215 0.89 3.41 -13.75
N ILE A 216 1.51 2.34 -14.21
CA ILE A 216 2.33 2.39 -15.44
C ILE A 216 1.42 2.47 -16.66
N GLU A 217 1.94 3.09 -17.74
CA GLU A 217 1.18 3.33 -18.96
C GLU A 217 0.60 2.05 -19.57
N GLU A 218 1.34 0.95 -19.52
CA GLU A 218 0.89 -0.35 -20.04
C GLU A 218 -0.34 -0.89 -19.30
N CYS A 219 -0.49 -0.59 -18.02
CA CYS A 219 -1.68 -0.97 -17.24
C CYS A 219 -2.84 0.01 -17.47
N ALA A 220 -2.54 1.29 -17.70
CA ALA A 220 -3.53 2.31 -17.97
C ALA A 220 -4.24 2.12 -19.32
N GLN A 221 -3.59 1.49 -20.27
CA GLN A 221 -4.15 1.20 -21.59
C GLN A 221 -4.82 -0.19 -21.64
N PRO A 222 -5.89 -0.35 -22.45
CA PRO A 222 -6.49 -1.66 -22.68
C PRO A 222 -5.45 -2.68 -23.20
N GLY A 223 -5.25 -3.76 -22.48
CA GLY A 223 -4.24 -4.75 -22.85
C GLY A 223 -4.11 -5.90 -21.84
N PRO A 224 -3.18 -6.84 -22.10
CA PRO A 224 -3.03 -8.05 -21.28
C PRO A 224 -2.71 -7.76 -19.81
N LEU A 225 -1.93 -6.71 -19.51
CA LEU A 225 -1.59 -6.35 -18.14
C LEU A 225 -2.81 -5.83 -17.39
N GLN A 226 -3.57 -4.91 -17.99
CA GLN A 226 -4.81 -4.38 -17.42
C GLN A 226 -5.79 -5.50 -17.09
N GLU A 227 -6.01 -6.44 -18.04
CA GLU A 227 -6.90 -7.58 -17.83
C GLU A 227 -6.39 -8.53 -16.74
N ARG A 228 -5.08 -8.71 -16.62
CA ARG A 228 -4.51 -9.49 -15.51
C ARG A 228 -4.78 -8.82 -14.16
N VAL A 229 -4.70 -7.49 -14.06
CA VAL A 229 -5.04 -6.76 -12.82
C VAL A 229 -6.51 -6.92 -12.50
N LYS A 230 -7.42 -6.71 -13.47
CA LYS A 230 -8.85 -6.94 -13.31
C LYS A 230 -9.16 -8.35 -12.81
N ASN A 231 -8.54 -9.36 -13.41
CA ASN A 231 -8.67 -10.75 -12.97
C ASN A 231 -8.12 -10.98 -11.56
N GLY A 232 -7.14 -10.19 -11.14
CA GLY A 232 -6.60 -10.21 -9.78
C GLY A 232 -7.62 -9.79 -8.72
N TRP A 233 -8.60 -8.95 -9.07
CA TRP A 233 -9.69 -8.52 -8.17
C TRP A 233 -10.79 -9.55 -8.01
N LEU A 234 -11.03 -10.43 -9.00
CA LEU A 234 -12.16 -11.37 -9.02
C LEU A 234 -12.27 -12.25 -7.76
N PRO A 235 -11.17 -12.75 -7.13
CA PRO A 235 -11.27 -13.52 -5.91
C PRO A 235 -11.92 -12.77 -4.74
N LEU A 236 -11.89 -11.43 -4.72
CA LEU A 236 -12.56 -10.61 -3.70
C LEU A 236 -14.07 -10.72 -3.78
N PHE A 237 -14.62 -11.03 -4.94
CA PHE A 237 -16.07 -11.14 -5.15
C PHE A 237 -16.70 -12.41 -4.56
N THR A 238 -15.84 -13.37 -4.20
CA THR A 238 -16.25 -14.60 -3.52
C THR A 238 -15.43 -14.77 -2.25
N PRO A 239 -15.81 -14.08 -1.17
CA PRO A 239 -15.06 -14.17 0.09
C PRO A 239 -15.04 -15.62 0.59
N PRO A 240 -13.96 -16.06 1.22
CA PRO A 240 -13.88 -17.41 1.77
C PRO A 240 -14.99 -17.64 2.81
N PRO A 241 -15.53 -18.85 2.89
CA PRO A 241 -16.50 -19.19 3.90
C PRO A 241 -15.91 -19.02 5.31
N PRO A 242 -16.73 -18.77 6.32
CA PRO A 242 -16.28 -18.75 7.70
C PRO A 242 -15.54 -20.05 8.07
N PRO A 243 -14.57 -19.99 9.00
CA PRO A 243 -13.89 -21.18 9.49
C PRO A 243 -14.89 -22.24 9.97
N SER A 244 -14.75 -23.48 9.53
CA SER A 244 -15.70 -24.56 9.81
C SER A 244 -15.85 -24.90 11.31
N PHE A 245 -14.88 -24.50 12.12
CA PHE A 245 -14.89 -24.69 13.58
C PHE A 245 -15.62 -23.57 14.34
N VAL A 246 -16.10 -22.52 13.65
CA VAL A 246 -16.88 -21.43 14.25
C VAL A 246 -18.31 -21.50 13.71
N PRO A 247 -19.33 -21.58 14.57
CA PRO A 247 -20.71 -21.52 14.13
C PRO A 247 -20.98 -20.24 13.33
N PRO A 248 -21.67 -20.31 12.17
CA PRO A 248 -21.89 -19.15 11.31
C PRO A 248 -22.55 -17.96 12.00
N GLU A 249 -23.43 -18.23 12.95
CA GLU A 249 -24.10 -17.18 13.75
C GLU A 249 -23.12 -16.47 14.68
N ALA A 250 -22.27 -17.23 15.37
CA ALA A 250 -21.25 -16.66 16.23
C ALA A 250 -20.21 -15.86 15.44
N PHE A 251 -19.86 -16.31 14.23
CA PHE A 251 -18.99 -15.56 13.32
C PHE A 251 -19.64 -14.24 12.92
N ARG A 252 -20.90 -14.26 12.46
CA ARG A 252 -21.64 -13.04 12.09
C ARG A 252 -21.79 -12.06 13.24
N ALA A 253 -22.10 -12.56 14.43
CA ALA A 253 -22.20 -11.73 15.63
C ALA A 253 -20.88 -11.04 15.98
N ARG A 254 -19.75 -11.75 15.90
CA ARG A 254 -18.40 -11.16 16.12
C ARG A 254 -18.06 -10.09 15.09
N VAL A 255 -18.33 -10.37 13.81
CA VAL A 255 -18.11 -9.39 12.74
C VAL A 255 -18.97 -8.15 12.97
N GLY A 256 -20.25 -8.33 13.30
CA GLY A 256 -21.15 -7.21 13.60
C GLY A 256 -20.66 -6.38 14.79
N GLN A 257 -20.23 -7.01 15.89
CA GLN A 257 -19.65 -6.31 17.03
C GLN A 257 -18.38 -5.54 16.66
N ALA A 258 -17.49 -6.13 15.86
CA ALA A 258 -16.27 -5.46 15.41
C ALA A 258 -16.58 -4.23 14.55
N ILE A 259 -17.59 -4.31 13.68
CA ILE A 259 -18.06 -3.17 12.87
C ILE A 259 -18.62 -2.06 13.77
N GLU A 260 -19.49 -2.39 14.72
CA GLU A 260 -20.04 -1.40 15.66
C GLU A 260 -18.94 -0.73 16.49
N GLN A 261 -18.00 -1.49 16.99
CA GLN A 261 -16.85 -0.95 17.72
C GLN A 261 -16.03 -0.03 16.82
N ARG A 262 -15.83 -0.36 15.54
CA ARG A 262 -15.10 0.47 14.60
C ARG A 262 -15.78 1.83 14.34
N PHE A 263 -17.10 1.90 14.28
CA PHE A 263 -17.82 3.18 14.21
C PHE A 263 -17.56 4.02 15.45
N HIS A 264 -17.71 3.42 16.63
CA HIS A 264 -17.45 4.10 17.90
C HIS A 264 -16.00 4.60 18.00
N ASP A 265 -15.02 3.74 17.70
CA ASP A 265 -13.60 4.11 17.77
C ASP A 265 -13.25 5.21 16.77
N THR A 266 -13.83 5.18 15.56
CA THR A 266 -13.64 6.22 14.55
C THR A 266 -14.13 7.57 15.07
N ALA A 267 -15.34 7.61 15.61
CA ALA A 267 -15.90 8.84 16.18
C ALA A 267 -15.07 9.36 17.36
N ALA A 268 -14.64 8.49 18.26
CA ALA A 268 -13.81 8.84 19.40
C ALA A 268 -12.44 9.40 18.98
N LEU A 269 -11.80 8.82 17.98
CA LEU A 269 -10.52 9.29 17.45
C LEU A 269 -10.67 10.67 16.77
N VAL A 270 -11.71 10.87 15.97
CA VAL A 270 -11.99 12.17 15.35
C VAL A 270 -12.18 13.24 16.42
N GLU A 271 -12.95 12.95 17.46
CA GLU A 271 -13.17 13.88 18.58
C GLU A 271 -11.89 14.14 19.37
N LYS A 272 -11.07 13.10 19.60
CA LYS A 272 -9.74 13.23 20.23
C LYS A 272 -8.84 14.21 19.48
N LEU A 273 -8.80 14.11 18.15
CA LEU A 273 -8.00 15.00 17.31
C LEU A 273 -8.59 16.42 17.28
N ARG A 274 -9.93 16.54 17.16
CA ARG A 274 -10.63 17.83 17.16
C ARG A 274 -10.36 18.66 18.42
N LYS A 275 -10.35 18.02 19.58
CA LYS A 275 -10.05 18.67 20.87
C LYS A 275 -8.66 19.29 20.91
N ARG A 276 -7.73 18.81 20.09
CA ARG A 276 -6.37 19.37 19.93
C ARG A 276 -6.25 20.39 18.80
N GLY A 277 -7.37 20.75 18.16
CA GLY A 277 -7.40 21.68 17.03
C GLY A 277 -7.09 21.05 15.68
N GLY A 278 -6.86 19.73 15.61
CA GLY A 278 -6.63 19.02 14.34
C GLY A 278 -7.92 18.78 13.56
N LYS A 279 -7.78 18.39 12.30
CA LYS A 279 -8.88 18.24 11.37
C LYS A 279 -8.83 16.87 10.68
N VAL A 280 -10.00 16.31 10.38
CA VAL A 280 -10.16 15.12 9.52
C VAL A 280 -11.13 15.46 8.42
N VAL A 281 -10.82 15.03 7.19
CA VAL A 281 -11.78 14.92 6.09
C VAL A 281 -11.73 13.51 5.55
N PHE A 282 -12.90 12.88 5.47
CA PHE A 282 -13.02 11.57 4.84
C PHE A 282 -13.25 11.72 3.34
N VAL A 283 -12.59 10.88 2.55
CA VAL A 283 -12.71 10.90 1.09
C VAL A 283 -13.04 9.50 0.58
N ARG A 284 -14.06 9.42 -0.25
CA ARG A 284 -14.37 8.23 -1.05
C ARG A 284 -13.88 8.48 -2.46
N PHE A 285 -12.89 7.71 -2.86
CA PHE A 285 -12.24 7.81 -4.17
C PHE A 285 -13.03 7.08 -5.25
N PRO A 286 -12.81 7.41 -6.55
CA PRO A 286 -13.40 6.71 -7.66
C PRO A 286 -13.13 5.20 -7.63
N VAL A 287 -14.10 4.48 -8.14
CA VAL A 287 -14.05 3.04 -8.40
C VAL A 287 -15.02 2.76 -9.53
N THR A 288 -14.68 1.86 -10.45
CA THR A 288 -15.50 1.61 -11.63
C THR A 288 -15.72 0.12 -11.88
N GLY A 289 -16.48 -0.21 -12.91
CA GLY A 289 -16.69 -1.56 -13.37
C GLY A 289 -17.21 -2.55 -12.31
N ALA A 290 -16.84 -3.80 -12.46
CA ALA A 290 -17.33 -4.88 -11.60
C ALA A 290 -16.95 -4.72 -10.12
N LEU A 291 -15.84 -4.03 -9.82
CA LEU A 291 -15.45 -3.75 -8.45
C LEU A 291 -16.41 -2.76 -7.78
N LYS A 292 -16.83 -1.71 -8.51
CA LYS A 292 -17.87 -0.77 -8.02
C LYS A 292 -19.19 -1.49 -7.73
N GLU A 293 -19.67 -2.30 -8.66
CA GLU A 293 -20.89 -3.06 -8.47
C GLU A 293 -20.84 -3.99 -7.25
N HIS A 294 -19.68 -4.58 -7.02
CA HIS A 294 -19.44 -5.43 -5.85
C HIS A 294 -19.47 -4.63 -4.54
N GLU A 295 -18.75 -3.51 -4.48
CA GLU A 295 -18.72 -2.65 -3.31
C GLU A 295 -20.10 -2.04 -2.98
N ASP A 296 -20.80 -1.53 -3.97
CA ASP A 296 -22.13 -0.93 -3.79
C ASP A 296 -23.15 -1.95 -3.25
N ARG A 297 -23.04 -3.21 -3.69
CA ARG A 297 -23.91 -4.29 -3.22
C ARG A 297 -23.63 -4.68 -1.77
N LEU A 298 -22.36 -4.74 -1.37
CA LEU A 298 -21.98 -5.21 -0.03
C LEU A 298 -21.99 -4.10 1.01
N THR A 299 -21.63 -2.90 0.61
CA THR A 299 -21.51 -1.75 1.50
C THR A 299 -22.18 -0.52 0.86
N PRO A 300 -23.51 -0.55 0.69
CA PRO A 300 -24.23 0.58 0.11
C PRO A 300 -23.95 1.84 0.92
N ARG A 301 -23.87 2.97 0.23
CA ARG A 301 -23.46 4.27 0.76
C ARG A 301 -24.18 4.65 2.05
N GLN A 302 -25.51 4.49 2.07
CA GLN A 302 -26.38 4.85 3.20
C GLN A 302 -26.04 4.10 4.49
N GLY A 303 -25.35 2.98 4.38
CA GLY A 303 -24.87 2.21 5.53
C GLY A 303 -23.58 2.78 6.12
N PRO A 304 -22.41 2.24 5.74
CA PRO A 304 -21.17 2.56 6.44
C PRO A 304 -20.65 3.97 6.19
N TRP A 305 -20.77 4.51 4.97
CA TRP A 305 -20.24 5.84 4.66
C TRP A 305 -21.00 6.94 5.38
N ASP A 306 -22.31 7.04 5.18
CA ASP A 306 -23.13 8.10 5.77
C ASP A 306 -23.13 8.00 7.31
N ARG A 307 -23.01 6.78 7.84
CA ARG A 307 -22.92 6.56 9.28
C ARG A 307 -21.61 7.07 9.87
N VAL A 308 -20.46 6.80 9.21
CA VAL A 308 -19.17 7.34 9.68
C VAL A 308 -19.21 8.85 9.77
N LEU A 309 -19.73 9.53 8.75
CA LEU A 309 -19.80 10.99 8.75
C LEU A 309 -20.73 11.51 9.86
N ARG A 310 -21.91 10.92 10.00
CA ARG A 310 -22.88 11.29 11.04
C ARG A 310 -22.32 11.08 12.44
N ASP A 311 -21.76 9.90 12.71
CA ASP A 311 -21.33 9.51 14.05
C ASP A 311 -20.04 10.23 14.46
N SER A 312 -19.13 10.54 13.54
CA SER A 312 -17.88 11.28 13.80
C SER A 312 -18.05 12.81 13.74
N GLY A 313 -19.04 13.31 13.01
CA GLY A 313 -19.21 14.71 12.70
C GLY A 313 -18.09 15.32 11.87
N ALA A 314 -17.27 14.47 11.22
CA ALA A 314 -16.24 14.92 10.29
C ALA A 314 -16.83 15.14 8.88
N PRO A 315 -16.36 16.13 8.11
CA PRO A 315 -16.77 16.31 6.73
C PRO A 315 -16.33 15.13 5.86
N GLY A 316 -17.11 14.84 4.84
CA GLY A 316 -16.81 13.82 3.85
C GLY A 316 -16.99 14.33 2.43
N ILE A 317 -16.17 13.82 1.52
CA ILE A 317 -16.24 14.07 0.08
C ILE A 317 -16.41 12.71 -0.59
N HIS A 318 -17.57 12.48 -1.18
CA HIS A 318 -17.82 11.28 -1.97
C HIS A 318 -17.70 11.63 -3.44
N PHE A 319 -16.91 10.87 -4.21
CA PHE A 319 -16.68 11.20 -5.63
C PHE A 319 -17.98 11.33 -6.44
N GLU A 320 -19.02 10.56 -6.11
CA GLU A 320 -20.31 10.60 -6.82
C GLU A 320 -21.14 11.87 -6.54
N ASP A 321 -20.81 12.65 -5.49
CA ASP A 321 -21.51 13.90 -5.20
C ASP A 321 -21.09 15.06 -6.11
N HIS A 322 -20.01 14.85 -6.86
CA HIS A 322 -19.38 15.87 -7.67
C HIS A 322 -19.17 15.33 -9.09
N GLN A 323 -19.91 15.85 -10.05
CA GLN A 323 -19.87 15.36 -11.43
C GLN A 323 -18.46 15.34 -12.00
N GLU A 324 -17.65 16.36 -11.67
CA GLU A 324 -16.25 16.47 -12.09
C GLU A 324 -15.32 15.42 -11.47
N LEU A 325 -15.68 14.84 -10.31
CA LEU A 325 -14.95 13.74 -9.69
C LEU A 325 -15.50 12.38 -10.12
N ALA A 326 -16.79 12.30 -10.41
CA ALA A 326 -17.44 11.07 -10.86
C ALA A 326 -17.15 10.72 -12.33
N SER A 327 -16.57 11.65 -13.09
CA SER A 327 -16.30 11.48 -14.53
C SER A 327 -15.03 10.66 -14.83
N PHE A 328 -14.24 10.31 -13.82
CA PHE A 328 -13.02 9.53 -14.00
C PHE A 328 -13.31 8.04 -14.11
N ASP A 329 -12.58 7.37 -14.99
CA ASP A 329 -12.56 5.91 -15.07
C ASP A 329 -11.29 5.36 -14.40
N CYS A 330 -11.44 4.20 -13.77
CA CYS A 330 -10.32 3.45 -13.20
C CYS A 330 -9.98 2.31 -14.17
N PRO A 331 -8.86 2.37 -14.90
CA PRO A 331 -8.53 1.42 -15.97
C PRO A 331 -8.63 -0.04 -15.54
N GLU A 332 -8.25 -0.35 -14.31
CA GLU A 332 -8.31 -1.69 -13.74
C GLU A 332 -9.37 -1.80 -12.61
N TRP A 333 -10.36 -0.90 -12.61
CA TRP A 333 -11.52 -0.78 -11.71
C TRP A 333 -11.25 -0.10 -10.37
N SER A 334 -10.02 -0.07 -9.86
CA SER A 334 -9.72 0.41 -8.50
C SER A 334 -8.97 1.73 -8.41
N HIS A 335 -8.09 2.01 -9.37
CA HIS A 335 -7.17 3.15 -9.32
C HIS A 335 -7.19 3.97 -10.60
N LEU A 336 -6.88 5.25 -10.47
CA LEU A 336 -6.73 6.17 -11.59
C LEU A 336 -5.41 5.96 -12.33
N SER A 337 -5.38 6.33 -13.61
CA SER A 337 -4.13 6.45 -14.35
C SER A 337 -3.26 7.58 -13.76
N ALA A 338 -1.94 7.57 -14.02
CA ALA A 338 -1.05 8.61 -13.52
C ALA A 338 -1.44 10.03 -13.98
N PRO A 339 -1.84 10.28 -15.25
CA PRO A 339 -2.38 11.58 -15.66
C PRO A 339 -3.71 11.94 -14.96
N ASP A 340 -4.62 10.96 -14.83
CA ASP A 340 -5.93 11.20 -14.22
C ASP A 340 -5.83 11.50 -12.73
N SER A 341 -4.85 10.91 -12.02
CA SER A 341 -4.62 11.22 -10.60
C SER A 341 -4.25 12.70 -10.38
N VAL A 342 -3.48 13.29 -11.30
CA VAL A 342 -3.13 14.71 -11.27
C VAL A 342 -4.38 15.58 -11.46
N GLU A 343 -5.18 15.27 -12.49
CA GLU A 343 -6.40 16.04 -12.79
C GLU A 343 -7.48 15.84 -11.73
N PHE A 344 -7.66 14.61 -11.25
CA PHE A 344 -8.57 14.31 -10.14
C PHE A 344 -8.20 15.11 -8.88
N THR A 345 -6.92 15.11 -8.51
CA THR A 345 -6.44 15.86 -7.35
C THR A 345 -6.71 17.35 -7.51
N ARG A 346 -6.46 17.91 -8.71
CA ARG A 346 -6.73 19.32 -8.99
C ARG A 346 -8.22 19.66 -8.80
N ARG A 347 -9.13 18.79 -9.25
CA ARG A 347 -10.57 18.96 -9.07
C ARG A 347 -11.03 18.70 -7.63
N LEU A 348 -10.34 17.83 -6.89
CA LEU A 348 -10.65 17.53 -5.49
C LEU A 348 -10.23 18.68 -4.54
N VAL A 349 -9.17 19.40 -4.84
CA VAL A 349 -8.64 20.48 -3.98
C VAL A 349 -9.68 21.52 -3.55
N PRO A 350 -10.55 22.09 -4.42
CA PRO A 350 -11.58 23.03 -3.98
C PRO A 350 -12.53 22.44 -2.94
N HIS A 351 -12.90 21.16 -3.08
CA HIS A 351 -13.76 20.47 -2.11
C HIS A 351 -13.05 20.25 -0.77
N LEU A 352 -11.77 19.88 -0.80
CA LEU A 352 -10.95 19.77 0.41
C LEU A 352 -10.84 21.11 1.13
N ARG A 353 -10.59 22.20 0.42
CA ARG A 353 -10.55 23.56 1.02
C ARG A 353 -11.86 23.90 1.70
N THR A 354 -12.98 23.63 1.06
CA THR A 354 -14.31 23.87 1.62
C THR A 354 -14.54 23.00 2.86
N ALA A 355 -14.30 21.69 2.77
CA ALA A 355 -14.47 20.76 3.87
C ALA A 355 -13.58 21.07 5.08
N LEU A 356 -12.38 21.55 4.85
CA LEU A 356 -11.42 21.94 5.88
C LEU A 356 -11.60 23.39 6.35
N GLN A 357 -12.56 24.14 5.80
CA GLN A 357 -12.82 25.54 6.10
C GLN A 357 -11.55 26.41 5.94
N MET A 358 -10.82 26.18 4.86
CA MET A 358 -9.63 26.95 4.52
C MET A 358 -10.06 28.20 3.74
N ASN A 359 -9.63 29.39 4.21
CA ASN A 359 -9.88 30.64 3.50
C ASN A 359 -9.28 30.58 2.07
N THR A 360 -10.02 31.08 1.10
CA THR A 360 -9.54 31.26 -0.26
C THR A 360 -8.57 32.43 -0.27
N THR A 361 -7.31 32.21 0.05
CA THR A 361 -6.28 33.21 -0.26
C THR A 361 -6.13 33.17 -1.77
N ALA A 362 -6.55 34.23 -2.42
CA ALA A 362 -6.35 34.38 -3.86
C ALA A 362 -4.86 34.20 -4.18
N ALA A 363 -4.56 33.24 -5.03
CA ALA A 363 -3.27 33.17 -5.66
C ALA A 363 -3.20 34.37 -6.63
N ASN A 364 -2.47 35.40 -6.22
CA ASN A 364 -2.01 36.45 -7.11
C ASN A 364 -0.75 36.00 -7.82
#